data_f70065332ec08414373d06c87846827b
#
_entry.id   f70065332ec08414373d06c87846827b
#
_cell.length_a   1.000
_cell.length_b   1.000
_cell.length_c   1.000
_cell.angle_alpha   90.00
_cell.angle_beta   90.00
_cell.angle_gamma   90.00
#
_symmetry.space_group_name_H-M   'P 1'
#
loop_
_entity.id
_entity.type
_entity.pdbx_description
1 polymer ?
#
loop_
_entity_poly.entity_id
_entity_poly.type
_entity_poly.pdbx_seq_one_letter_code
_entity_poly.pdbx_strand_id
1 'polypeptide(L)'
;MRGVNVLKIILRYIPIAILFLVLAACATAPRQEICPSGTQDLPGCPPLNAIDDAEINEIYEKRTWYPAKDIDEDLIKLGKQAEIPVQHARTKFLGPSPHDAIDSLAVKLWMIENAEHTIDFTYDIFKTDLIGYAMLGAMCEAVWRGVDVRVTIDSAGSISGGTHSALRALGTCADNAGFMRNSEGQLTTKKARVQVVVFNAVSKPSNPNRRSHDKLLVKDGSFEEKSAVITGGRNI
;
A
#
# COMPACT_ATOMS: atom_id res chain seq x y z
N MET A 1 24.15 -55.81 28.13
CA MET A 1 23.99 -54.89 27.01
C MET A 1 22.49 -54.70 26.76
N ARG A 2 21.97 -53.50 27.06
CA ARG A 2 20.53 -53.22 26.87
C ARG A 2 20.32 -52.73 25.42
N GLY A 3 19.67 -53.56 24.61
CA GLY A 3 19.32 -53.16 23.23
C GLY A 3 18.33 -51.98 23.28
N VAL A 4 18.77 -50.87 22.76
CA VAL A 4 17.91 -49.70 22.56
C VAL A 4 16.90 -50.05 21.50
N ASN A 5 15.63 -49.97 21.83
CA ASN A 5 14.52 -50.35 20.94
C ASN A 5 14.32 -49.27 19.88
N VAL A 6 15.08 -49.36 18.77
CA VAL A 6 15.12 -48.42 17.63
C VAL A 6 13.70 -48.14 17.10
N LEU A 7 12.81 -49.12 17.14
CA LEU A 7 11.43 -48.97 16.67
C LEU A 7 10.64 -47.92 17.49
N LYS A 8 10.89 -47.84 18.82
CA LYS A 8 10.24 -46.83 19.67
C LYS A 8 10.71 -45.43 19.41
N ILE A 9 11.97 -45.26 18.97
CA ILE A 9 12.51 -43.95 18.61
C ILE A 9 11.92 -43.46 17.27
N ILE A 10 11.83 -44.33 16.27
CA ILE A 10 11.25 -44.01 14.97
C ILE A 10 9.77 -43.60 15.10
N LEU A 11 8.96 -44.35 15.87
CA LEU A 11 7.54 -44.03 16.09
C LEU A 11 7.30 -42.69 16.83
N ARG A 12 8.30 -42.20 17.57
CA ARG A 12 8.19 -40.93 18.32
C ARG A 12 8.40 -39.70 17.45
N TYR A 13 9.12 -39.83 16.32
CA TYR A 13 9.45 -38.71 15.44
C TYR A 13 8.58 -38.67 14.17
N ILE A 14 7.82 -39.70 13.86
CA ILE A 14 6.88 -39.71 12.74
C ILE A 14 5.86 -38.55 12.81
N PRO A 15 5.19 -38.25 13.94
CA PRO A 15 4.21 -37.18 14.02
C PRO A 15 4.85 -35.78 13.86
N ILE A 16 6.11 -35.63 14.26
CA ILE A 16 6.87 -34.38 14.09
C ILE A 16 7.23 -34.18 12.62
N ALA A 17 7.67 -35.23 11.93
CA ALA A 17 7.99 -35.16 10.50
C ALA A 17 6.74 -34.90 9.64
N ILE A 18 5.59 -35.47 10.00
CA ILE A 18 4.30 -35.22 9.32
C ILE A 18 3.86 -33.76 9.57
N LEU A 19 4.05 -33.24 10.78
CA LEU A 19 3.70 -31.85 11.11
C LEU A 19 4.55 -30.86 10.29
N PHE A 20 5.85 -31.12 10.09
CA PHE A 20 6.72 -30.31 9.24
C PHE A 20 6.35 -30.38 7.76
N LEU A 21 5.93 -31.54 7.27
CA LEU A 21 5.44 -31.70 5.89
C LEU A 21 4.13 -30.96 5.65
N VAL A 22 3.22 -30.92 6.60
CA VAL A 22 1.95 -30.20 6.50
C VAL A 22 2.18 -28.69 6.57
N LEU A 23 3.13 -28.22 7.39
CA LEU A 23 3.49 -26.80 7.47
C LEU A 23 4.22 -26.30 6.22
N ALA A 24 5.00 -27.15 5.55
CA ALA A 24 5.66 -26.81 4.28
C ALA A 24 4.67 -26.71 3.10
N ALA A 25 3.53 -27.42 3.17
CA ALA A 25 2.50 -27.35 2.13
C ALA A 25 1.66 -26.06 2.17
N CYS A 26 1.75 -25.27 3.26
CA CYS A 26 1.07 -23.98 3.38
C CYS A 26 1.89 -22.78 2.89
N ALA A 27 3.11 -22.99 2.39
CA ALA A 27 3.82 -21.98 1.62
C ALA A 27 3.21 -21.94 0.21
N THR A 28 2.06 -21.26 0.08
CA THR A 28 1.49 -20.94 -1.23
C THR A 28 2.49 -20.06 -1.95
N ALA A 29 3.16 -20.61 -2.97
CA ALA A 29 3.82 -19.81 -3.98
C ALA A 29 2.82 -18.77 -4.49
N PRO A 30 3.24 -17.52 -4.77
CA PRO A 30 2.35 -16.54 -5.36
C PRO A 30 1.73 -17.19 -6.60
N ARG A 31 0.42 -17.35 -6.59
CA ARG A 31 -0.33 -17.88 -7.72
C ARG A 31 -0.17 -16.85 -8.82
N GLN A 32 0.68 -17.16 -9.77
CA GLN A 32 0.72 -16.44 -11.03
C GLN A 32 -0.62 -16.77 -11.71
N GLU A 33 -1.58 -15.87 -11.61
CA GLU A 33 -2.85 -15.99 -12.31
C GLU A 33 -2.55 -15.94 -13.80
N ILE A 34 -2.43 -17.11 -14.39
CA ILE A 34 -2.33 -17.25 -15.85
C ILE A 34 -3.75 -17.04 -16.36
N CYS A 35 -4.01 -15.86 -16.92
CA CYS A 35 -5.25 -15.61 -17.65
C CYS A 35 -5.16 -16.32 -19.00
N PRO A 36 -5.87 -17.45 -19.21
CA PRO A 36 -5.84 -18.14 -20.49
C PRO A 36 -6.42 -17.23 -21.56
N SER A 37 -5.80 -17.20 -22.73
CA SER A 37 -6.34 -16.49 -23.89
C SER A 37 -7.77 -17.00 -24.19
N GLY A 38 -8.75 -16.11 -24.07
CA GLY A 38 -10.16 -16.42 -24.29
C GLY A 38 -11.04 -16.60 -23.03
N THR A 39 -10.50 -16.48 -21.83
CA THR A 39 -11.27 -16.56 -20.57
C THR A 39 -11.45 -15.17 -19.96
N GLN A 40 -12.37 -14.41 -20.52
CA GLN A 40 -12.59 -12.99 -20.20
C GLN A 40 -13.44 -12.74 -18.97
N ASP A 41 -14.07 -13.78 -18.45
CA ASP A 41 -15.00 -13.70 -17.33
C ASP A 41 -14.43 -14.21 -16.00
N LEU A 42 -13.13 -14.48 -15.96
CA LEU A 42 -12.50 -14.92 -14.71
C LEU A 42 -12.16 -13.70 -13.82
N PRO A 43 -12.57 -13.70 -12.56
CA PRO A 43 -12.18 -12.67 -11.61
C PRO A 43 -10.67 -12.49 -11.58
N GLY A 44 -10.20 -11.27 -11.78
CA GLY A 44 -8.77 -10.94 -11.76
C GLY A 44 -8.07 -10.89 -13.12
N CYS A 45 -8.70 -11.36 -14.19
CA CYS A 45 -8.16 -11.23 -15.54
C CYS A 45 -8.52 -9.89 -16.18
N PRO A 46 -7.60 -9.25 -16.93
CA PRO A 46 -7.89 -8.00 -17.61
C PRO A 46 -8.97 -8.19 -18.67
N PRO A 47 -9.88 -7.20 -18.87
CA PRO A 47 -10.87 -7.28 -19.94
C PRO A 47 -10.20 -7.29 -21.32
N LEU A 48 -10.92 -7.79 -22.32
CA LEU A 48 -10.41 -7.93 -23.71
C LEU A 48 -9.85 -6.67 -24.33
N ASN A 49 -10.45 -5.53 -23.95
CA ASN A 49 -10.07 -4.21 -24.45
C ASN A 49 -8.98 -3.55 -23.59
N ALA A 50 -8.42 -4.26 -22.60
CA ALA A 50 -7.31 -3.75 -21.82
C ALA A 50 -6.03 -3.74 -22.67
N ILE A 51 -5.32 -2.63 -22.61
CA ILE A 51 -4.08 -2.43 -23.35
C ILE A 51 -2.86 -2.60 -22.44
N ASP A 52 -1.75 -3.02 -23.02
CA ASP A 52 -0.46 -2.97 -22.36
C ASP A 52 0.14 -1.57 -22.55
N ASP A 53 0.07 -0.75 -21.49
CA ASP A 53 0.45 0.67 -21.53
C ASP A 53 1.82 0.86 -20.84
N ALA A 54 2.78 1.38 -21.57
CA ALA A 54 4.16 1.53 -21.09
C ALA A 54 4.30 2.53 -19.93
N GLU A 55 3.54 3.64 -19.94
CA GLU A 55 3.56 4.65 -18.88
C GLU A 55 3.00 4.06 -17.58
N ILE A 56 1.87 3.38 -17.65
CA ILE A 56 1.27 2.73 -16.49
C ILE A 56 2.15 1.59 -15.97
N ASN A 57 2.79 0.82 -16.85
CA ASN A 57 3.74 -0.21 -16.45
C ASN A 57 4.92 0.38 -15.68
N GLU A 58 5.50 1.48 -16.15
CA GLU A 58 6.60 2.17 -15.47
C GLU A 58 6.17 2.72 -14.11
N ILE A 59 5.02 3.39 -14.04
CA ILE A 59 4.45 3.91 -12.80
C ILE A 59 4.21 2.76 -11.82
N TYR A 60 3.61 1.66 -12.27
CA TYR A 60 3.33 0.49 -11.47
C TYR A 60 4.59 -0.12 -10.87
N GLU A 61 5.65 -0.29 -11.66
CA GLU A 61 6.94 -0.82 -11.20
C GLU A 61 7.64 0.12 -10.22
N LYS A 62 7.72 1.41 -10.50
CA LYS A 62 8.29 2.42 -9.60
C LYS A 62 7.55 2.52 -8.26
N ARG A 63 6.28 2.20 -8.25
CA ARG A 63 5.43 2.20 -7.05
C ARG A 63 5.48 0.89 -6.27
N THR A 64 6.08 -0.16 -6.81
CA THR A 64 6.17 -1.45 -6.12
C THR A 64 7.16 -1.37 -4.97
N TRP A 65 6.70 -1.64 -3.75
CA TRP A 65 7.58 -1.73 -2.61
C TRP A 65 8.27 -3.08 -2.54
N TYR A 66 9.57 -3.01 -2.47
CA TYR A 66 10.43 -4.17 -2.23
C TYR A 66 10.94 -4.15 -0.78
N PRO A 67 11.35 -5.30 -0.23
CA PRO A 67 12.02 -5.34 1.05
C PRO A 67 13.18 -4.34 1.08
N ALA A 68 13.27 -3.59 2.19
CA ALA A 68 14.32 -2.60 2.35
C ALA A 68 15.70 -3.23 2.16
N LYS A 69 16.50 -2.64 1.28
CA LYS A 69 17.95 -2.88 1.19
C LYS A 69 18.66 -1.79 1.97
N ASP A 70 19.84 -2.09 2.46
CA ASP A 70 20.70 -1.06 3.01
C ASP A 70 20.98 -0.02 1.91
N ILE A 71 20.84 1.26 2.27
CA ILE A 71 21.15 2.35 1.34
C ILE A 71 22.65 2.58 1.45
N ASP A 72 23.39 2.18 0.43
CA ASP A 72 24.84 2.34 0.32
C ASP A 72 25.21 3.61 -0.49
N GLU A 73 24.29 4.55 -0.60
CA GLU A 73 24.49 5.77 -1.37
C GLU A 73 24.55 7.00 -0.46
N ASP A 74 25.37 7.96 -0.85
CA ASP A 74 25.42 9.28 -0.20
C ASP A 74 24.14 10.07 -0.54
N LEU A 75 23.19 10.07 0.39
CA LEU A 75 21.90 10.76 0.25
C LEU A 75 22.07 12.28 0.08
N ILE A 76 23.12 12.88 0.65
CA ILE A 76 23.41 14.31 0.51
C ILE A 76 23.86 14.61 -0.93
N LYS A 77 24.68 13.72 -1.49
CA LYS A 77 25.10 13.83 -2.89
C LYS A 77 23.91 13.68 -3.83
N LEU A 78 23.06 12.68 -3.60
CA LEU A 78 21.83 12.49 -4.38
C LEU A 78 20.91 13.71 -4.28
N GLY A 79 20.70 14.26 -3.09
CA GLY A 79 19.87 15.45 -2.89
C GLY A 79 20.41 16.68 -3.62
N LYS A 80 21.75 16.84 -3.71
CA LYS A 80 22.37 17.94 -4.48
C LYS A 80 22.26 17.75 -6.00
N GLN A 81 22.16 16.52 -6.45
CA GLN A 81 22.02 16.17 -7.87
C GLN A 81 20.56 16.16 -8.33
N ALA A 82 19.62 16.12 -7.40
CA ALA A 82 18.20 16.15 -7.73
C ALA A 82 17.83 17.52 -8.29
N GLU A 83 17.51 17.56 -9.56
CA GLU A 83 16.90 18.73 -10.18
C GLU A 83 15.44 18.81 -9.73
N ILE A 84 15.07 19.91 -9.07
CA ILE A 84 13.68 20.19 -8.71
C ILE A 84 13.13 21.14 -9.78
N PRO A 85 12.28 20.65 -10.69
CA PRO A 85 11.68 21.51 -11.70
C PRO A 85 10.77 22.52 -10.99
N VAL A 86 10.93 23.80 -11.34
CA VAL A 86 10.02 24.85 -10.88
C VAL A 86 8.83 24.88 -11.81
N GLN A 87 7.68 24.46 -11.30
CA GLN A 87 6.43 24.44 -12.05
C GLN A 87 5.41 25.37 -11.41
N HIS A 88 4.45 25.82 -12.19
CA HIS A 88 3.33 26.59 -11.68
C HIS A 88 2.38 25.69 -10.88
N ALA A 89 2.16 26.05 -9.61
CA ALA A 89 1.22 25.36 -8.73
C ALA A 89 0.20 26.35 -8.17
N ARG A 90 -1.03 25.87 -7.95
CA ARG A 90 -2.04 26.59 -7.17
C ARG A 90 -1.97 26.11 -5.74
N THR A 91 -1.80 27.04 -4.79
CA THR A 91 -1.72 26.68 -3.37
C THR A 91 -2.89 27.31 -2.60
N LYS A 92 -3.43 26.55 -1.65
CA LYS A 92 -4.41 27.03 -0.68
C LYS A 92 -3.90 26.73 0.73
N PHE A 93 -3.87 27.75 1.58
CA PHE A 93 -3.59 27.59 2.98
C PHE A 93 -4.87 27.26 3.76
N LEU A 94 -4.83 26.20 4.59
CA LEU A 94 -5.87 25.86 5.54
C LEU A 94 -5.39 26.21 6.94
N GLY A 95 -6.08 27.17 7.58
CA GLY A 95 -5.71 27.73 8.87
C GLY A 95 -5.90 26.76 10.05
N PRO A 96 -5.69 27.24 11.30
CA PRO A 96 -5.74 26.40 12.48
C PRO A 96 -7.14 26.27 13.11
N SER A 97 -8.16 26.94 12.59
CA SER A 97 -9.49 26.94 13.20
C SER A 97 -10.17 25.54 13.11
N PRO A 98 -11.20 25.28 13.96
CA PRO A 98 -12.00 24.06 13.83
C PRO A 98 -12.66 23.90 12.46
N HIS A 99 -13.08 25.00 11.84
CA HIS A 99 -13.65 24.99 10.50
C HIS A 99 -12.61 24.54 9.46
N ASP A 100 -11.39 25.09 9.53
CA ASP A 100 -10.29 24.66 8.65
C ASP A 100 -9.92 23.17 8.85
N ALA A 101 -10.16 22.61 10.04
CA ALA A 101 -9.96 21.19 10.27
C ALA A 101 -10.98 20.34 9.49
N ILE A 102 -12.24 20.77 9.46
CA ILE A 102 -13.28 20.13 8.65
C ILE A 102 -12.97 20.27 7.16
N ASP A 103 -12.58 21.48 6.73
CA ASP A 103 -12.17 21.72 5.34
C ASP A 103 -10.99 20.83 4.94
N SER A 104 -10.01 20.68 5.83
CA SER A 104 -8.86 19.78 5.58
C SER A 104 -9.29 18.33 5.40
N LEU A 105 -10.23 17.85 6.19
CA LEU A 105 -10.81 16.52 6.06
C LEU A 105 -11.58 16.37 4.76
N ALA A 106 -12.44 17.32 4.44
CA ALA A 106 -13.23 17.33 3.21
C ALA A 106 -12.32 17.30 1.97
N VAL A 107 -11.24 18.10 1.97
CA VAL A 107 -10.26 18.10 0.88
C VAL A 107 -9.57 16.73 0.74
N LYS A 108 -9.19 16.09 1.86
CA LYS A 108 -8.57 14.76 1.81
C LYS A 108 -9.52 13.72 1.21
N LEU A 109 -10.78 13.68 1.66
CA LEU A 109 -11.78 12.77 1.09
C LEU A 109 -12.00 13.06 -0.39
N TRP A 110 -12.17 14.33 -0.76
CA TRP A 110 -12.31 14.74 -2.15
C TRP A 110 -11.12 14.29 -3.00
N MET A 111 -9.88 14.42 -2.51
CA MET A 111 -8.70 13.95 -3.22
C MET A 111 -8.73 12.44 -3.48
N ILE A 112 -9.15 11.65 -2.49
CA ILE A 112 -9.26 10.19 -2.62
C ILE A 112 -10.38 9.81 -3.59
N GLU A 113 -11.54 10.45 -3.47
CA GLU A 113 -12.69 10.20 -4.34
C GLU A 113 -12.42 10.57 -5.80
N ASN A 114 -11.62 11.62 -6.03
CA ASN A 114 -11.29 12.13 -7.38
C ASN A 114 -9.89 11.69 -7.87
N ALA A 115 -9.26 10.73 -7.20
CA ALA A 115 -8.07 10.11 -7.75
C ALA A 115 -8.43 9.19 -8.92
N GLU A 116 -7.64 9.28 -10.00
CA GLU A 116 -7.85 8.51 -11.22
C GLU A 116 -6.82 7.39 -11.41
N HIS A 117 -5.60 7.57 -10.87
CA HIS A 117 -4.49 6.66 -11.10
C HIS A 117 -3.82 6.18 -9.82
N THR A 118 -3.48 7.09 -8.92
CA THR A 118 -2.64 6.75 -7.75
C THR A 118 -2.99 7.55 -6.50
N ILE A 119 -2.84 6.91 -5.34
CA ILE A 119 -2.90 7.55 -4.02
C ILE A 119 -1.66 7.15 -3.24
N ASP A 120 -0.96 8.15 -2.68
CA ASP A 120 0.08 7.98 -1.68
C ASP A 120 -0.35 8.65 -0.37
N PHE A 121 -0.50 7.84 0.66
CA PHE A 121 -1.00 8.25 1.96
C PHE A 121 0.04 7.94 3.03
N THR A 122 0.66 8.99 3.61
CA THR A 122 1.69 8.83 4.63
C THR A 122 1.31 9.63 5.86
N TYR A 123 1.08 8.93 6.99
CA TYR A 123 0.67 9.56 8.24
C TYR A 123 1.38 8.96 9.46
N ASP A 124 1.75 9.82 10.39
CA ASP A 124 2.26 9.45 11.69
C ASP A 124 1.17 8.75 12.52
N ILE A 125 0.04 9.43 12.74
CA ILE A 125 -1.08 8.90 13.50
C ILE A 125 -2.26 8.64 12.58
N PHE A 126 -2.73 7.40 12.59
CA PHE A 126 -3.98 6.96 11.98
C PHE A 126 -4.84 6.29 13.05
N LYS A 127 -6.01 6.83 13.31
CA LYS A 127 -6.97 6.28 14.28
C LYS A 127 -8.15 5.62 13.58
N THR A 128 -8.67 4.57 14.19
CA THR A 128 -9.89 3.87 13.76
C THR A 128 -11.11 4.48 14.43
N ASP A 129 -11.29 5.77 14.24
CA ASP A 129 -12.52 6.49 14.56
C ASP A 129 -13.37 6.67 13.30
N LEU A 130 -14.43 7.47 13.39
CA LEU A 130 -15.33 7.75 12.27
C LEU A 130 -14.56 8.27 11.05
N ILE A 131 -13.58 9.14 11.26
CA ILE A 131 -12.79 9.77 10.20
C ILE A 131 -11.87 8.73 9.54
N GLY A 132 -11.16 7.95 10.36
CA GLY A 132 -10.29 6.89 9.85
C GLY A 132 -11.06 5.85 9.04
N TYR A 133 -12.25 5.44 9.49
CA TYR A 133 -13.08 4.52 8.70
C TYR A 133 -13.60 5.17 7.42
N ALA A 134 -13.96 6.44 7.41
CA ALA A 134 -14.36 7.15 6.19
C ALA A 134 -13.20 7.19 5.18
N MET A 135 -11.96 7.46 5.62
CA MET A 135 -10.77 7.42 4.77
C MET A 135 -10.52 6.02 4.20
N LEU A 136 -10.63 4.97 5.02
CA LEU A 136 -10.45 3.58 4.56
C LEU A 136 -11.51 3.20 3.53
N GLY A 137 -12.78 3.56 3.77
CA GLY A 137 -13.87 3.32 2.82
C GLY A 137 -13.61 4.01 1.47
N ALA A 138 -13.26 5.29 1.49
CA ALA A 138 -12.93 6.03 0.27
C ALA A 138 -11.73 5.42 -0.47
N MET A 139 -10.69 4.96 0.24
CA MET A 139 -9.57 4.25 -0.37
C MET A 139 -9.96 2.90 -0.97
N CYS A 140 -10.85 2.13 -0.33
CA CYS A 140 -11.41 0.90 -0.90
C CYS A 140 -12.13 1.17 -2.22
N GLU A 141 -13.01 2.17 -2.24
CA GLU A 141 -13.72 2.56 -3.46
C GLU A 141 -12.76 3.04 -4.56
N ALA A 142 -11.71 3.76 -4.20
CA ALA A 142 -10.67 4.15 -5.14
C ALA A 142 -9.99 2.92 -5.78
N VAL A 143 -9.61 1.91 -4.98
CA VAL A 143 -9.03 0.65 -5.47
C VAL A 143 -9.99 -0.08 -6.42
N TRP A 144 -11.28 -0.11 -6.10
CA TRP A 144 -12.30 -0.73 -6.97
C TRP A 144 -12.46 0.01 -8.30
N ARG A 145 -12.21 1.32 -8.33
CA ARG A 145 -12.18 2.11 -9.57
C ARG A 145 -10.90 1.89 -10.40
N GLY A 146 -9.89 1.23 -9.85
CA GLY A 146 -8.59 1.00 -10.52
C GLY A 146 -7.47 1.93 -10.06
N VAL A 147 -7.61 2.60 -8.92
CA VAL A 147 -6.58 3.49 -8.37
C VAL A 147 -5.60 2.68 -7.52
N ASP A 148 -4.29 2.76 -7.83
CA ASP A 148 -3.22 2.08 -7.08
C ASP A 148 -2.91 2.83 -5.78
N VAL A 149 -3.12 2.20 -4.63
CA VAL A 149 -3.05 2.84 -3.31
C VAL A 149 -1.82 2.37 -2.53
N ARG A 150 -1.02 3.32 -2.01
CA ARG A 150 0.05 3.07 -1.05
C ARG A 150 -0.23 3.79 0.26
N VAL A 151 -0.12 3.07 1.36
CA VAL A 151 -0.33 3.60 2.71
C VAL A 151 0.90 3.35 3.56
N THR A 152 1.48 4.41 4.10
CA THR A 152 2.56 4.34 5.08
C THR A 152 2.08 4.94 6.40
N ILE A 153 2.21 4.20 7.49
CA ILE A 153 1.92 4.72 8.83
C ILE A 153 3.11 4.49 9.76
N ASP A 154 3.33 5.42 10.70
CA ASP A 154 4.26 5.15 11.80
C ASP A 154 3.63 4.22 12.83
N SER A 155 4.40 3.20 13.25
CA SER A 155 3.88 2.18 14.16
C SER A 155 3.62 2.69 15.57
N ALA A 156 4.38 3.66 16.05
CA ALA A 156 4.21 4.19 17.41
C ALA A 156 3.05 5.19 17.49
N GLY A 157 2.90 6.04 16.46
CA GLY A 157 1.78 6.97 16.36
C GLY A 157 0.43 6.25 16.18
N SER A 158 0.45 5.08 15.54
CA SER A 158 -0.75 4.31 15.17
C SER A 158 -0.91 3.00 15.93
N ILE A 159 -0.46 2.94 17.20
CA ILE A 159 -0.41 1.71 18.01
C ILE A 159 -1.78 1.21 18.51
N SER A 160 -2.87 1.94 18.28
CA SER A 160 -4.19 1.51 18.75
C SER A 160 -4.59 0.15 18.17
N GLY A 161 -5.12 -0.74 19.01
CA GLY A 161 -5.36 -2.14 18.67
C GLY A 161 -6.29 -2.38 17.46
N GLY A 162 -7.12 -1.41 17.08
CA GLY A 162 -7.98 -1.47 15.89
C GLY A 162 -7.29 -1.07 14.59
N THR A 163 -6.26 -0.21 14.63
CA THR A 163 -5.65 0.37 13.43
C THR A 163 -5.04 -0.67 12.50
N HIS A 164 -4.27 -1.59 13.04
CA HIS A 164 -3.65 -2.64 12.23
C HIS A 164 -4.68 -3.60 11.61
N SER A 165 -5.77 -3.89 12.33
CA SER A 165 -6.87 -4.71 11.79
C SER A 165 -7.61 -3.99 10.67
N ALA A 166 -7.87 -2.69 10.83
CA ALA A 166 -8.52 -1.87 9.82
C ALA A 166 -7.65 -1.71 8.55
N LEU A 167 -6.34 -1.54 8.70
CA LEU A 167 -5.41 -1.49 7.57
C LEU A 167 -5.28 -2.85 6.84
N ARG A 168 -5.40 -3.97 7.57
CA ARG A 168 -5.50 -5.29 6.93
C ARG A 168 -6.79 -5.44 6.14
N ALA A 169 -7.91 -4.93 6.68
CA ALA A 169 -9.18 -4.91 5.97
C ALA A 169 -9.10 -4.09 4.67
N LEU A 170 -8.35 -2.99 4.66
CA LEU A 170 -8.06 -2.25 3.42
C LEU A 170 -7.37 -3.15 2.37
N GLY A 171 -6.47 -4.05 2.80
CA GLY A 171 -5.84 -5.03 1.91
C GLY A 171 -6.84 -5.94 1.21
N THR A 172 -7.96 -6.31 1.86
CA THR A 172 -9.00 -7.15 1.24
C THR A 172 -9.77 -6.44 0.12
N CYS A 173 -9.74 -5.10 0.08
CA CYS A 173 -10.36 -4.35 -1.01
C CYS A 173 -9.66 -4.64 -2.35
N ALA A 174 -8.38 -5.04 -2.32
CA ALA A 174 -7.62 -5.40 -3.51
C ALA A 174 -8.10 -6.69 -4.19
N ASP A 175 -8.85 -7.53 -3.49
CA ASP A 175 -9.46 -8.73 -4.09
C ASP A 175 -10.41 -8.34 -5.24
N ASN A 176 -11.13 -7.23 -5.06
CA ASN A 176 -12.06 -6.67 -6.04
C ASN A 176 -11.51 -5.42 -6.75
N ALA A 177 -10.19 -5.25 -6.76
CA ALA A 177 -9.57 -4.09 -7.40
C ALA A 177 -9.89 -4.02 -8.89
N GLY A 178 -10.18 -2.79 -9.37
CA GLY A 178 -10.30 -2.50 -10.79
C GLY A 178 -8.96 -2.46 -11.50
N PHE A 179 -8.99 -2.40 -12.81
CA PHE A 179 -7.79 -2.19 -13.62
C PHE A 179 -7.49 -0.69 -13.76
N MET A 180 -6.21 -0.37 -13.68
CA MET A 180 -5.73 1.01 -13.84
C MET A 180 -6.07 1.52 -15.24
N ARG A 181 -6.24 2.83 -15.34
CA ARG A 181 -6.44 3.53 -16.62
C ARG A 181 -5.20 4.34 -16.96
N ASN A 182 -4.95 4.50 -18.25
CA ASN A 182 -3.92 5.41 -18.73
C ASN A 182 -4.42 6.87 -18.75
N SER A 183 -3.59 7.79 -19.20
CA SER A 183 -3.90 9.21 -19.32
C SER A 183 -5.10 9.51 -20.24
N GLU A 184 -5.38 8.64 -21.21
CA GLU A 184 -6.50 8.71 -22.13
C GLU A 184 -7.78 8.06 -21.59
N GLY A 185 -7.76 7.47 -20.40
CA GLY A 185 -8.89 6.80 -19.76
C GLY A 185 -9.11 5.35 -20.22
N GLN A 186 -8.21 4.78 -21.05
CA GLN A 186 -8.32 3.40 -21.51
C GLN A 186 -7.90 2.45 -20.38
N LEU A 187 -8.57 1.30 -20.30
CA LEU A 187 -8.23 0.24 -19.35
C LEU A 187 -6.89 -0.41 -19.72
N THR A 188 -6.04 -0.61 -18.71
CA THR A 188 -4.75 -1.28 -18.89
C THR A 188 -4.77 -2.70 -18.30
N THR A 189 -3.72 -3.47 -18.58
CA THR A 189 -3.56 -4.82 -18.01
C THR A 189 -3.14 -4.82 -16.54
N LYS A 190 -2.85 -3.65 -15.93
CA LYS A 190 -2.43 -3.54 -14.54
C LYS A 190 -3.63 -3.42 -13.60
N LYS A 191 -3.80 -4.40 -12.74
CA LYS A 191 -4.79 -4.38 -11.66
C LYS A 191 -4.30 -3.45 -10.53
N ALA A 192 -5.14 -2.57 -10.03
CA ALA A 192 -4.81 -1.73 -8.90
C ALA A 192 -4.46 -2.55 -7.65
N ARG A 193 -3.66 -1.99 -6.78
CA ARG A 193 -3.17 -2.64 -5.55
C ARG A 193 -3.46 -1.80 -4.32
N VAL A 194 -3.40 -2.47 -3.19
CA VAL A 194 -3.21 -1.83 -1.88
C VAL A 194 -1.88 -2.30 -1.33
N GLN A 195 -0.98 -1.36 -1.08
CA GLN A 195 0.31 -1.62 -0.43
C GLN A 195 0.34 -0.87 0.91
N VAL A 196 0.45 -1.61 2.02
CA VAL A 196 0.49 -1.03 3.37
C VAL A 196 1.84 -1.29 3.99
N VAL A 197 2.53 -0.23 4.42
CA VAL A 197 3.77 -0.30 5.18
C VAL A 197 3.58 0.32 6.56
N VAL A 198 3.91 -0.45 7.58
CA VAL A 198 4.02 0.04 8.95
C VAL A 198 5.49 0.37 9.20
N PHE A 199 5.80 1.68 9.20
CA PHE A 199 7.17 2.15 9.36
C PHE A 199 7.66 1.90 10.80
N ASN A 200 8.86 1.39 10.92
CA ASN A 200 9.56 1.11 12.17
C ASN A 200 8.71 0.39 13.21
N ALA A 201 8.28 -0.82 12.87
CA ALA A 201 7.42 -1.63 13.73
C ALA A 201 7.98 -1.76 15.16
N VAL A 202 7.16 -1.45 16.17
CA VAL A 202 7.55 -1.49 17.60
C VAL A 202 8.01 -2.88 18.07
N SER A 203 7.72 -3.92 17.30
CA SER A 203 8.25 -5.27 17.53
C SER A 203 9.77 -5.40 17.25
N LYS A 204 10.40 -4.39 16.64
CA LYS A 204 11.84 -4.31 16.36
C LYS A 204 12.45 -3.11 17.08
N PRO A 205 12.78 -3.23 18.38
CA PRO A 205 13.17 -2.08 19.22
C PRO A 205 14.59 -1.55 18.95
N SER A 206 15.31 -2.02 17.94
CA SER A 206 16.70 -1.65 17.65
C SER A 206 16.89 -0.14 17.40
N ASN A 207 15.87 0.58 16.97
CA ASN A 207 15.91 2.02 16.71
C ASN A 207 14.61 2.72 17.14
N PRO A 208 14.32 2.84 18.44
CA PRO A 208 13.04 3.33 18.93
C PRO A 208 12.75 4.78 18.53
N ASN A 209 13.79 5.59 18.32
CA ASN A 209 13.67 7.01 17.98
C ASN A 209 13.57 7.28 16.46
N ARG A 210 13.66 6.25 15.62
CA ARG A 210 13.49 6.39 14.18
C ARG A 210 12.00 6.42 13.86
N ARG A 211 11.43 7.62 13.75
CA ARG A 211 9.99 7.85 13.54
C ARG A 211 9.75 8.68 12.27
N SER A 212 8.62 8.43 11.61
CA SER A 212 8.10 9.29 10.57
C SER A 212 6.98 10.14 11.17
N HIS A 213 7.13 11.46 11.12
CA HIS A 213 6.12 12.41 11.58
C HIS A 213 5.41 13.09 10.41
N ASP A 214 5.44 12.45 9.25
CA ASP A 214 4.86 12.97 8.03
C ASP A 214 3.32 12.91 8.06
N LYS A 215 2.70 13.88 7.42
CA LYS A 215 1.27 13.94 7.20
C LYS A 215 1.07 14.42 5.77
N LEU A 216 0.97 13.46 4.87
CA LEU A 216 1.00 13.69 3.44
C LEU A 216 -0.04 12.82 2.74
N LEU A 217 -0.83 13.42 1.88
CA LEU A 217 -1.64 12.72 0.90
C LEU A 217 -1.34 13.31 -0.48
N VAL A 218 -0.98 12.45 -1.41
CA VAL A 218 -0.78 12.80 -2.80
C VAL A 218 -1.74 11.98 -3.64
N LYS A 219 -2.45 12.62 -4.55
CA LYS A 219 -3.21 11.94 -5.60
C LYS A 219 -2.54 12.16 -6.94
N ASP A 220 -2.50 11.15 -7.76
CA ASP A 220 -2.06 11.18 -9.16
C ASP A 220 -0.70 11.85 -9.38
N GLY A 221 0.25 11.62 -8.46
CA GLY A 221 1.53 12.34 -8.40
C GLY A 221 2.44 12.20 -9.63
N SER A 222 2.20 11.23 -10.51
CA SER A 222 2.92 11.07 -11.78
C SER A 222 2.24 11.78 -12.96
N PHE A 223 1.09 12.42 -12.75
CA PHE A 223 0.30 13.08 -13.78
C PHE A 223 0.19 14.58 -13.49
N GLU A 224 0.95 15.40 -14.19
CA GLU A 224 1.17 16.82 -13.88
C GLU A 224 -0.14 17.60 -13.68
N GLU A 225 -1.08 17.48 -14.61
CA GLU A 225 -2.36 18.24 -14.55
C GLU A 225 -3.38 17.69 -13.54
N LYS A 226 -3.23 16.44 -13.11
CA LYS A 226 -4.15 15.75 -12.21
C LYS A 226 -3.65 15.70 -10.78
N SER A 227 -2.37 15.96 -10.59
CA SER A 227 -1.71 15.82 -9.29
C SER A 227 -2.21 16.85 -8.29
N ALA A 228 -2.40 16.38 -7.06
CA ALA A 228 -2.64 17.26 -5.93
C ALA A 228 -1.96 16.71 -4.68
N VAL A 229 -1.52 17.61 -3.82
CA VAL A 229 -0.90 17.26 -2.55
C VAL A 229 -1.52 18.06 -1.42
N ILE A 230 -1.79 17.41 -0.30
CA ILE A 230 -2.08 18.06 0.97
C ILE A 230 -1.08 17.60 2.02
N THR A 231 -0.48 18.54 2.71
CA THR A 231 0.46 18.29 3.81
C THR A 231 0.20 19.28 4.96
N GLY A 232 0.71 18.98 6.15
CA GLY A 232 0.55 19.85 7.31
C GLY A 232 0.72 19.13 8.64
N GLY A 233 0.23 19.72 9.72
CA GLY A 233 0.36 19.19 11.08
C GLY A 233 -0.78 18.27 11.55
N ARG A 234 -1.87 18.11 10.77
CA ARG A 234 -3.05 17.35 11.19
C ARG A 234 -2.94 15.88 10.85
N ASN A 235 -3.17 15.03 11.82
CA ASN A 235 -3.32 13.58 11.66
C ASN A 235 -4.71 13.16 11.14
N ILE A 236 -4.92 11.87 11.06
CA ILE A 236 -6.21 11.22 10.76
C ILE A 236 -6.69 10.51 12.03
#